data_4bb78bd3182c856b33195278cfdf5fa2
#
_entry.id   4bb78bd3182c856b33195278cfdf5fa2
#
_cell.length_a   1.000
_cell.length_b   1.000
_cell.length_c   1.000
_cell.angle_alpha   90.00
_cell.angle_beta   90.00
_cell.angle_gamma   90.00
#
_symmetry.space_group_name_H-M   'P 1'
#
loop_
_entity.id
_entity.type
_entity.pdbx_description
1 polymer ?
#
loop_
_entity_poly.entity_id
_entity_poly.type
_entity_poly.pdbx_seq_one_letter_code
_entity_poly.pdbx_strand_id
1 'polypeptide(L)'
;MWQTIILSFFAGLMGGNAIPHFVKGITKETYPNMLGNSPVPNLVAGWTALVITALLIHWARVEQYPEWAFVFIALGVLLIGLFHAWIGAFGRKV
;
A
#
# COMPACT_ATOMS: atom_id res chain seq x y z
N MET A 1 -17.66 4.59 13.22
CA MET A 1 -16.84 3.37 13.34
C MET A 1 -16.60 2.68 12.00
N TRP A 2 -17.64 2.47 11.21
CA TRP A 2 -17.47 1.80 9.90
C TRP A 2 -16.56 2.57 8.95
N GLN A 3 -16.63 3.89 8.95
CA GLN A 3 -15.72 4.72 8.16
C GLN A 3 -14.27 4.44 8.54
N THR A 4 -13.98 4.38 9.84
CA THR A 4 -12.63 4.08 10.34
C THR A 4 -12.19 2.68 9.92
N ILE A 5 -13.04 1.67 10.06
CA ILE A 5 -12.72 0.30 9.69
C ILE A 5 -12.38 0.19 8.20
N ILE A 6 -13.27 0.69 7.35
CA ILE A 6 -13.11 0.56 5.89
C ILE A 6 -11.90 1.33 5.39
N LEU A 7 -11.78 2.61 5.78
CA LEU A 7 -10.68 3.44 5.29
C LEU A 7 -9.34 3.00 5.86
N SER A 8 -9.30 2.53 7.11
CA SER A 8 -8.08 1.99 7.70
C SER A 8 -7.62 0.72 7.00
N PHE A 9 -8.55 -0.16 6.65
CA PHE A 9 -8.21 -1.37 5.90
C PHE A 9 -7.58 -1.02 4.55
N PHE A 10 -8.19 -0.10 3.79
CA PHE A 10 -7.64 0.32 2.51
C PHE A 10 -6.33 1.11 2.67
N ALA A 11 -6.18 1.88 3.75
CA ALA A 11 -4.90 2.54 4.04
C ALA A 11 -3.80 1.50 4.23
N GLY A 12 -4.10 0.41 4.93
CA GLY A 12 -3.14 -0.69 5.10
C GLY A 12 -2.79 -1.36 3.78
N LEU A 13 -3.78 -1.62 2.93
CA LEU A 13 -3.55 -2.18 1.59
C LEU A 13 -2.65 -1.27 0.76
N MET A 14 -2.97 0.01 0.70
CA MET A 14 -2.21 0.96 -0.11
C MET A 14 -0.81 1.20 0.43
N GLY A 15 -0.68 1.36 1.76
CA GLY A 15 0.62 1.58 2.40
C GLY A 15 1.55 0.39 2.23
N GLY A 16 1.03 -0.81 2.44
CA GLY A 16 1.79 -2.04 2.23
C GLY A 16 2.18 -2.24 0.78
N ASN A 17 1.28 -1.92 -0.14
CA ASN A 17 1.57 -2.01 -1.57
C ASN A 17 2.63 -0.99 -2.01
N ALA A 18 2.68 0.17 -1.37
CA ALA A 18 3.65 1.21 -1.70
C ALA A 18 5.10 0.78 -1.44
N ILE A 19 5.32 -0.03 -0.40
CA ILE A 19 6.67 -0.36 0.07
C ILE A 19 7.55 -0.97 -1.02
N PRO A 20 7.17 -2.09 -1.67
CA PRO A 20 8.06 -2.69 -2.66
C PRO A 20 8.32 -1.77 -3.86
N HIS A 21 7.31 -1.05 -4.32
CA HIS A 21 7.47 -0.16 -5.47
C HIS A 21 8.38 1.02 -5.13
N PHE A 22 8.18 1.65 -3.97
CA PHE A 22 9.01 2.76 -3.55
C PHE A 22 10.45 2.34 -3.32
N VAL A 23 10.67 1.24 -2.61
CA VAL A 23 12.00 0.72 -2.30
C VAL A 23 12.75 0.34 -3.58
N LYS A 24 12.11 -0.39 -4.48
CA LYS A 24 12.74 -0.78 -5.75
C LYS A 24 13.07 0.45 -6.60
N GLY A 25 12.15 1.43 -6.62
CA GLY A 25 12.39 2.66 -7.37
C GLY A 25 13.62 3.42 -6.89
N ILE A 26 13.75 3.64 -5.58
CA ILE A 26 14.86 4.41 -5.03
C ILE A 26 16.19 3.66 -5.04
N THR A 27 16.16 2.34 -5.22
CA THR A 27 17.38 1.52 -5.31
C THR A 27 17.73 1.17 -6.76
N LYS A 28 17.08 1.75 -7.73
CA LYS A 28 17.30 1.54 -9.17
C LYS A 28 17.09 0.09 -9.61
N GLU A 29 16.15 -0.60 -8.95
CA GLU A 29 15.83 -1.98 -9.30
C GLU A 29 14.53 -2.05 -10.08
N THR A 30 14.38 -3.08 -10.90
CA THR A 30 13.13 -3.36 -11.60
C THR A 30 12.18 -4.13 -10.67
N TYR A 31 10.87 -3.89 -10.86
CA TYR A 31 9.86 -4.62 -10.12
C TYR A 31 8.55 -4.60 -10.91
N PRO A 32 7.79 -5.70 -10.94
CA PRO A 32 6.52 -5.73 -11.68
C PRO A 32 5.55 -4.66 -11.22
N ASN A 33 5.06 -3.84 -12.15
CA ASN A 33 4.19 -2.72 -11.86
C ASN A 33 3.31 -2.42 -13.08
N MET A 34 2.07 -2.04 -12.84
CA MET A 34 1.12 -1.75 -13.91
C MET A 34 1.54 -0.56 -14.77
N LEU A 35 2.28 0.40 -14.20
CA LEU A 35 2.75 1.57 -14.93
C LEU A 35 4.06 1.33 -15.68
N GLY A 36 4.71 0.19 -15.45
CA GLY A 36 6.00 -0.14 -16.04
C GLY A 36 6.94 -0.70 -14.98
N ASN A 37 7.85 -1.58 -15.40
CA ASN A 37 8.69 -2.33 -14.47
C ASN A 37 9.99 -1.61 -14.10
N SER A 38 10.33 -0.52 -14.78
CA SER A 38 11.58 0.21 -14.53
C SER A 38 11.52 0.99 -13.21
N PRO A 39 12.68 1.47 -12.71
CA PRO A 39 12.73 2.14 -11.40
C PRO A 39 11.85 3.37 -11.27
N VAL A 40 11.84 4.26 -12.27
CA VAL A 40 11.08 5.51 -12.14
C VAL A 40 9.57 5.28 -12.06
N PRO A 41 8.94 4.47 -12.93
CA PRO A 41 7.53 4.13 -12.75
C PRO A 41 7.22 3.50 -11.39
N ASN A 42 8.12 2.66 -10.86
CA ASN A 42 7.94 2.08 -9.54
C ASN A 42 8.01 3.13 -8.44
N LEU A 43 8.95 4.06 -8.52
CA LEU A 43 9.03 5.16 -7.56
C LEU A 43 7.74 5.99 -7.58
N VAL A 44 7.25 6.35 -8.76
CA VAL A 44 6.03 7.15 -8.90
C VAL A 44 4.82 6.40 -8.36
N ALA A 45 4.71 5.11 -8.66
CA ALA A 45 3.61 4.28 -8.15
C ALA A 45 3.66 4.19 -6.62
N GLY A 46 4.84 3.95 -6.06
CA GLY A 46 5.03 3.88 -4.61
C GLY A 46 4.71 5.20 -3.92
N TRP A 47 5.20 6.31 -4.47
CA TRP A 47 4.91 7.64 -3.95
C TRP A 47 3.41 7.94 -3.99
N THR A 48 2.76 7.66 -5.11
CA THR A 48 1.32 7.86 -5.26
C THR A 48 0.55 7.05 -4.21
N ALA A 49 0.93 5.78 -4.02
CA ALA A 49 0.29 4.94 -3.02
C ALA A 49 0.50 5.47 -1.60
N LEU A 50 1.68 6.03 -1.29
CA LEU A 50 1.92 6.65 0.01
C LEU A 50 1.03 7.88 0.22
N VAL A 51 0.86 8.72 -0.80
CA VAL A 51 -0.02 9.89 -0.72
C VAL A 51 -1.47 9.45 -0.48
N ILE A 52 -1.93 8.45 -1.23
CA ILE A 52 -3.28 7.91 -1.05
C ILE A 52 -3.44 7.36 0.37
N THR A 53 -2.44 6.65 0.87
CA THR A 53 -2.45 6.12 2.25
C THR A 53 -2.63 7.23 3.27
N ALA A 54 -1.89 8.33 3.12
CA ALA A 54 -2.00 9.47 4.04
C ALA A 54 -3.39 10.09 4.00
N LEU A 55 -3.98 10.23 2.81
CA LEU A 55 -5.34 10.75 2.66
C LEU A 55 -6.38 9.82 3.31
N LEU A 56 -6.24 8.51 3.12
CA LEU A 56 -7.13 7.53 3.72
C LEU A 56 -7.05 7.58 5.25
N ILE A 57 -5.85 7.69 5.81
CA ILE A 57 -5.64 7.81 7.25
C ILE A 57 -6.30 9.09 7.79
N HIS A 58 -6.16 10.20 7.06
CA HIS A 58 -6.77 11.45 7.46
C HIS A 58 -8.30 11.33 7.58
N TRP A 59 -8.94 10.69 6.58
CA TRP A 59 -10.40 10.54 6.57
C TRP A 59 -10.89 9.36 7.39
N ALA A 60 -10.01 8.47 7.83
CA ALA A 60 -10.39 7.32 8.64
C ALA A 60 -10.76 7.68 10.08
N ARG A 61 -10.47 8.90 10.52
CA ARG A 61 -10.74 9.36 11.88
C ARG A 61 -10.08 8.46 12.92
N VAL A 62 -8.79 8.22 12.72
CA VAL A 62 -8.00 7.32 13.55
C VAL A 62 -8.04 7.74 15.02
N GLU A 63 -8.06 9.04 15.29
CA GLU A 63 -8.08 9.58 16.65
C GLU A 63 -9.37 9.26 17.41
N GLN A 64 -10.47 8.97 16.71
CA GLN A 64 -11.74 8.61 17.34
C GLN A 64 -11.82 7.13 17.70
N TYR A 65 -11.22 6.29 16.87
CA TYR A 65 -11.29 4.83 17.04
C TYR A 65 -9.90 4.21 16.80
N PRO A 66 -8.90 4.57 17.63
CA PRO A 66 -7.52 4.17 17.38
C PRO A 66 -7.30 2.66 17.36
N GLU A 67 -8.02 1.92 18.19
CA GLU A 67 -7.87 0.47 18.25
C GLU A 67 -8.39 -0.20 17.00
N TRP A 68 -9.58 0.21 16.53
CA TRP A 68 -10.13 -0.29 15.27
C TRP A 68 -9.23 0.07 14.08
N ALA A 69 -8.73 1.32 14.07
CA ALA A 69 -7.83 1.76 13.03
C ALA A 69 -6.56 0.90 13.00
N PHE A 70 -5.94 0.69 14.16
CA PHE A 70 -4.72 -0.13 14.25
C PHE A 70 -4.96 -1.54 13.71
N VAL A 71 -6.03 -2.20 14.17
CA VAL A 71 -6.32 -3.58 13.77
C VAL A 71 -6.53 -3.67 12.26
N PHE A 72 -7.32 -2.78 11.68
CA PHE A 72 -7.65 -2.89 10.26
C PHE A 72 -6.54 -2.39 9.34
N ILE A 73 -5.73 -1.43 9.76
CA ILE A 73 -4.50 -1.09 9.03
C ILE A 73 -3.57 -2.32 9.00
N ALA A 74 -3.38 -2.96 10.15
CA ALA A 74 -2.53 -4.14 10.23
C ALA A 74 -3.04 -5.28 9.35
N LEU A 75 -4.35 -5.51 9.33
CA LEU A 75 -4.94 -6.54 8.47
C LEU A 75 -4.74 -6.21 6.99
N GLY A 76 -4.89 -4.95 6.60
CA GLY A 76 -4.66 -4.53 5.22
C GLY A 76 -3.21 -4.73 4.81
N VAL A 77 -2.26 -4.37 5.66
CA VAL A 77 -0.83 -4.59 5.40
C VAL A 77 -0.53 -6.07 5.25
N LEU A 78 -1.05 -6.90 6.14
CA LEU A 78 -0.83 -8.34 6.08
C LEU A 78 -1.40 -8.93 4.78
N LEU A 79 -2.61 -8.55 4.43
CA LEU A 79 -3.26 -9.08 3.23
C LEU A 79 -2.48 -8.73 1.97
N ILE A 80 -2.07 -7.48 1.80
CA ILE A 80 -1.29 -7.10 0.62
C ILE A 80 0.12 -7.68 0.65
N GLY A 81 0.70 -7.85 1.84
CA GLY A 81 1.98 -8.52 2.01
C GLY A 81 1.91 -9.97 1.56
N LEU A 82 0.86 -10.68 1.94
CA LEU A 82 0.64 -12.07 1.50
C LEU A 82 0.43 -12.13 -0.01
N PHE A 83 -0.29 -11.17 -0.58
CA PHE A 83 -0.46 -11.10 -2.02
C PHE A 83 0.91 -10.99 -2.73
N HIS A 84 1.76 -10.06 -2.29
CA HIS A 84 3.08 -9.87 -2.90
C HIS A 84 4.00 -11.08 -2.67
N ALA A 85 3.93 -11.70 -1.51
CA ALA A 85 4.79 -12.83 -1.18
C ALA A 85 4.40 -14.10 -1.92
N TRP A 86 3.13 -14.26 -2.22
CA TRP A 86 2.60 -15.48 -2.84
C TRP A 86 2.40 -15.33 -4.33
N ILE A 87 1.60 -14.35 -4.75
CA ILE A 87 1.22 -14.16 -6.16
C ILE A 87 2.21 -13.24 -6.87
N GLY A 88 2.69 -12.22 -6.19
CA GLY A 88 3.56 -11.18 -6.73
C GLY A 88 2.80 -9.88 -6.92
N ALA A 89 3.32 -8.96 -7.73
CA ALA A 89 2.70 -7.68 -7.99
C ALA A 89 1.89 -7.70 -9.28
N PHE A 90 0.93 -6.78 -9.40
CA PHE A 90 0.24 -6.55 -10.66
C PHE A 90 1.24 -6.16 -11.74
N GLY A 91 1.02 -6.65 -12.95
CA GLY A 91 1.95 -6.42 -14.06
C GLY A 91 3.13 -7.39 -14.11
N ARG A 92 3.17 -8.36 -13.17
CA ARG A 92 4.20 -9.38 -13.17
C ARG A 92 4.14 -10.21 -14.44
N LYS A 93 5.29 -10.36 -15.07
CA LYS A 93 5.47 -11.26 -16.22
C LYS A 93 6.29 -12.46 -15.76
N VAL A 94 5.82 -13.61 -16.13
CA VAL A 94 6.50 -14.88 -15.82
C VAL A 94 7.61 -15.15 -16.84
#